data_72f86b2dbc08c7d89694fc82449984f8
#
_entry.id   72f86b2dbc08c7d89694fc82449984f8
#
_cell.length_a   1.000
_cell.length_b   1.000
_cell.length_c   1.000
_cell.angle_alpha   90.00
_cell.angle_beta   90.00
_cell.angle_gamma   90.00
#
_symmetry.space_group_name_H-M   'P 1'
#
loop_
_entity.id
_entity.type
_entity.pdbx_description
1 polymer ?
#
loop_
_entity_poly.entity_id
_entity_poly.type
_entity_poly.pdbx_seq_one_letter_code
_entity_poly.pdbx_strand_id
1 'polypeptide(L)'
;RPNYGVIGRTPKPNWKDVDLKAIARRLDVPYQIDTDVNAAALGELDARAPLQGKLIYVTIGTGIGGGVAEQGTISSGIDHPEMGHLPVRRVAGDDYPGCCPFHGDCLEGLASGPAILDRWGADLSALGSDHEGLPLIAHYLGQLVVSLTLVMAPRKIIIGGGVSQAPGLIDQIQQEAHRQLGRYLSRYDELDSLISLVQGPM
;
A
#
# COMPACT_ATOMS: atom_id res chain seq x y z
N ARG A 1 -22.68 4.61 11.33
CA ARG A 1 -22.60 5.93 10.69
C ARG A 1 -23.85 6.15 9.84
N PRO A 2 -24.49 7.34 9.83
CA PRO A 2 -25.75 7.56 9.12
C PRO A 2 -25.65 7.29 7.60
N ASN A 3 -24.48 7.50 7.02
CA ASN A 3 -24.24 7.32 5.57
C ASN A 3 -23.44 6.05 5.25
N TYR A 4 -23.39 5.07 6.16
CA TYR A 4 -22.70 3.81 5.89
C TYR A 4 -23.22 3.16 4.60
N GLY A 5 -22.30 2.87 3.67
CA GLY A 5 -22.60 2.25 2.38
C GLY A 5 -23.05 3.21 1.27
N VAL A 6 -23.09 4.52 1.52
CA VAL A 6 -23.24 5.51 0.45
C VAL A 6 -21.85 6.07 0.13
N ILE A 7 -21.47 6.02 -1.15
CA ILE A 7 -20.19 6.55 -1.60
C ILE A 7 -20.29 8.08 -1.64
N GLY A 8 -19.54 8.74 -0.78
CA GLY A 8 -19.51 10.19 -0.70
C GLY A 8 -18.56 10.81 -1.73
N ARG A 9 -17.46 11.38 -1.24
CA ARG A 9 -16.43 11.98 -2.10
C ARG A 9 -15.58 10.89 -2.74
N THR A 10 -15.47 10.87 -4.06
CA THR A 10 -14.67 9.90 -4.80
C THR A 10 -14.15 10.52 -6.09
N PRO A 11 -12.91 10.23 -6.51
CA PRO A 11 -12.40 10.63 -7.81
C PRO A 11 -12.96 9.79 -8.97
N LYS A 12 -13.63 8.67 -8.67
CA LYS A 12 -14.18 7.76 -9.69
C LYS A 12 -15.44 8.37 -10.31
N PRO A 13 -15.49 8.60 -11.62
CA PRO A 13 -16.69 9.16 -12.28
C PRO A 13 -17.88 8.21 -12.09
N ASN A 14 -19.08 8.80 -11.88
CA ASN A 14 -20.36 8.10 -11.72
C ASN A 14 -20.52 7.25 -10.43
N TRP A 15 -19.59 7.32 -9.47
CA TRP A 15 -19.69 6.61 -8.21
C TRP A 15 -20.16 7.47 -7.04
N LYS A 16 -20.19 8.78 -7.22
CA LYS A 16 -20.70 9.70 -6.19
C LYS A 16 -22.17 9.42 -5.91
N ASP A 17 -22.54 9.38 -4.63
CA ASP A 17 -23.90 9.15 -4.11
C ASP A 17 -24.48 7.76 -4.43
N VAL A 18 -23.67 6.81 -4.89
CA VAL A 18 -24.11 5.41 -5.09
C VAL A 18 -24.36 4.77 -3.71
N ASP A 19 -25.58 4.23 -3.53
CA ASP A 19 -25.96 3.50 -2.31
C ASP A 19 -25.73 1.99 -2.50
N LEU A 20 -24.57 1.51 -2.05
CA LEU A 20 -24.20 0.10 -2.07
C LEU A 20 -25.13 -0.77 -1.19
N LYS A 21 -25.70 -0.19 -0.12
CA LYS A 21 -26.68 -0.91 0.73
C LYS A 21 -27.95 -1.24 -0.04
N ALA A 22 -28.41 -0.32 -0.88
CA ALA A 22 -29.59 -0.55 -1.70
C ALA A 22 -29.38 -1.74 -2.65
N ILE A 23 -28.17 -1.88 -3.20
CA ILE A 23 -27.81 -3.01 -4.06
C ILE A 23 -27.83 -4.32 -3.25
N ALA A 24 -27.16 -4.35 -2.10
CA ALA A 24 -27.08 -5.54 -1.26
C ALA A 24 -28.47 -6.00 -0.75
N ARG A 25 -29.33 -5.04 -0.34
CA ARG A 25 -30.71 -5.34 0.08
C ARG A 25 -31.55 -5.98 -1.04
N ARG A 26 -31.34 -5.57 -2.30
CA ARG A 26 -32.05 -6.17 -3.45
C ARG A 26 -31.63 -7.62 -3.69
N LEU A 27 -30.42 -7.99 -3.27
CA LEU A 27 -29.91 -9.36 -3.39
C LEU A 27 -30.29 -10.23 -2.17
N ASP A 28 -30.87 -9.63 -1.13
CA ASP A 28 -31.25 -10.29 0.13
C ASP A 28 -30.11 -11.11 0.76
N VAL A 29 -28.91 -10.52 0.79
CA VAL A 29 -27.70 -11.13 1.35
C VAL A 29 -27.12 -10.30 2.49
N PRO A 30 -26.49 -10.94 3.51
CA PRO A 30 -25.68 -10.23 4.47
C PRO A 30 -24.54 -9.51 3.75
N TYR A 31 -24.26 -8.28 4.13
CA TYR A 31 -23.18 -7.49 3.52
C TYR A 31 -22.38 -6.71 4.54
N GLN A 32 -21.12 -6.53 4.23
CA GLN A 32 -20.21 -5.59 4.87
C GLN A 32 -19.55 -4.76 3.77
N ILE A 33 -19.37 -3.48 4.03
CA ILE A 33 -18.72 -2.57 3.10
C ILE A 33 -17.46 -2.05 3.77
N ASP A 34 -16.33 -2.25 3.10
CA ASP A 34 -15.02 -1.78 3.54
C ASP A 34 -14.19 -1.37 2.32
N THR A 35 -12.97 -0.88 2.53
CA THR A 35 -12.03 -0.62 1.44
C THR A 35 -11.50 -1.92 0.85
N ASP A 36 -11.07 -1.87 -0.41
CA ASP A 36 -10.43 -2.99 -1.09
C ASP A 36 -9.16 -3.46 -0.36
N VAL A 37 -8.35 -2.55 0.15
CA VAL A 37 -7.14 -2.86 0.92
C VAL A 37 -7.45 -3.51 2.28
N ASN A 38 -8.54 -3.13 2.94
CA ASN A 38 -8.98 -3.78 4.16
C ASN A 38 -9.47 -5.21 3.89
N ALA A 39 -10.24 -5.38 2.82
CA ALA A 39 -10.68 -6.72 2.40
C ALA A 39 -9.48 -7.61 2.03
N ALA A 40 -8.48 -7.06 1.31
CA ALA A 40 -7.24 -7.77 1.01
C ALA A 40 -6.45 -8.14 2.28
N ALA A 41 -6.33 -7.21 3.24
CA ALA A 41 -5.64 -7.48 4.51
C ALA A 41 -6.30 -8.63 5.31
N LEU A 42 -7.64 -8.69 5.34
CA LEU A 42 -8.37 -9.81 5.96
C LEU A 42 -8.15 -11.12 5.22
N GLY A 43 -8.25 -11.12 3.90
CA GLY A 43 -8.01 -12.32 3.09
C GLY A 43 -6.60 -12.86 3.25
N GLU A 44 -5.59 -11.98 3.31
CA GLU A 44 -4.21 -12.35 3.52
C GLU A 44 -3.95 -12.87 4.95
N LEU A 45 -4.63 -12.31 5.95
CA LEU A 45 -4.55 -12.80 7.32
C LEU A 45 -5.16 -14.21 7.45
N ASP A 46 -6.29 -14.45 6.85
CA ASP A 46 -6.98 -15.75 6.85
C ASP A 46 -6.15 -16.81 6.12
N ALA A 47 -5.62 -16.48 4.95
CA ALA A 47 -4.77 -17.39 4.17
C ALA A 47 -3.47 -17.80 4.89
N ARG A 48 -3.03 -17.01 5.88
CA ARG A 48 -1.81 -17.26 6.70
C ARG A 48 -2.11 -17.66 8.14
N ALA A 49 -3.33 -18.07 8.42
CA ALA A 49 -3.68 -18.55 9.76
C ALA A 49 -2.78 -19.77 10.17
N PRO A 50 -2.29 -19.84 11.41
CA PRO A 50 -2.51 -18.90 12.53
C PRO A 50 -1.42 -17.81 12.66
N LEU A 51 -1.51 -16.73 11.89
CA LEU A 51 -0.62 -15.59 12.09
C LEU A 51 -1.05 -14.82 13.36
N GLN A 52 -0.18 -14.76 14.35
CA GLN A 52 -0.39 -13.94 15.55
C GLN A 52 0.23 -12.56 15.37
N GLY A 53 -0.57 -11.52 15.60
CA GLY A 53 -0.17 -10.11 15.50
C GLY A 53 -0.72 -9.42 14.25
N LYS A 54 -0.19 -8.22 13.99
CA LYS A 54 -0.68 -7.35 12.91
C LYS A 54 -0.15 -7.81 11.56
N LEU A 55 -1.06 -7.90 10.59
CA LEU A 55 -0.74 -7.98 9.17
C LEU A 55 -1.12 -6.65 8.52
N ILE A 56 -0.22 -6.11 7.74
CA ILE A 56 -0.47 -4.90 6.94
C ILE A 56 -0.44 -5.32 5.46
N TYR A 57 -1.49 -4.99 4.74
CA TYR A 57 -1.51 -5.10 3.28
C TYR A 57 -1.33 -3.72 2.67
N VAL A 58 -0.44 -3.59 1.71
CA VAL A 58 -0.20 -2.36 0.96
C VAL A 58 -0.39 -2.65 -0.51
N THR A 59 -1.22 -1.89 -1.19
CA THR A 59 -1.32 -1.92 -2.66
C THR A 59 -0.56 -0.75 -3.27
N ILE A 60 0.20 -1.00 -4.35
CA ILE A 60 0.92 0.00 -5.11
C ILE A 60 0.49 -0.11 -6.57
N GLY A 61 -0.38 0.78 -6.98
CA GLY A 61 -1.01 0.79 -8.30
C GLY A 61 -1.28 2.21 -8.77
N THR A 62 -2.52 2.50 -9.15
CA THR A 62 -2.98 3.87 -9.47
C THR A 62 -2.80 4.83 -8.30
N GLY A 63 -2.93 4.32 -7.09
CA GLY A 63 -2.58 4.99 -5.84
C GLY A 63 -1.77 4.08 -4.95
N ILE A 64 -1.48 4.53 -3.72
CA ILE A 64 -0.87 3.74 -2.67
C ILE A 64 -1.82 3.72 -1.47
N GLY A 65 -2.40 2.56 -1.20
CA GLY A 65 -3.31 2.35 -0.09
C GLY A 65 -2.86 1.23 0.82
N GLY A 66 -3.39 1.18 2.04
CA GLY A 66 -3.08 0.10 2.96
C GLY A 66 -4.19 -0.21 3.95
N GLY A 67 -4.26 -1.47 4.36
CA GLY A 67 -5.16 -1.98 5.39
C GLY A 67 -4.39 -2.74 6.46
N VAL A 68 -4.89 -2.70 7.68
CA VAL A 68 -4.29 -3.39 8.84
C VAL A 68 -5.30 -4.37 9.41
N ALA A 69 -4.92 -5.64 9.47
CA ALA A 69 -5.71 -6.69 10.07
C ALA A 69 -4.98 -7.32 11.27
N GLU A 70 -5.72 -7.60 12.34
CA GLU A 70 -5.22 -8.26 13.53
C GLU A 70 -6.33 -9.11 14.14
N GLN A 71 -6.04 -10.38 14.47
CA GLN A 71 -6.97 -11.30 15.12
C GLN A 71 -8.33 -11.42 14.40
N GLY A 72 -8.33 -11.46 13.07
CA GLY A 72 -9.53 -11.59 12.25
C GLY A 72 -10.35 -10.30 12.11
N THR A 73 -9.84 -9.15 12.56
CA THR A 73 -10.53 -7.86 12.50
C THR A 73 -9.67 -6.80 11.81
N ILE A 74 -10.33 -5.82 11.19
CA ILE A 74 -9.66 -4.66 10.63
C ILE A 74 -9.42 -3.61 11.72
N SER A 75 -8.19 -3.12 11.78
CA SER A 75 -7.85 -1.96 12.61
C SER A 75 -8.39 -0.70 11.95
N SER A 76 -9.38 -0.10 12.57
CA SER A 76 -10.01 1.13 12.08
C SER A 76 -10.03 2.21 13.17
N GLY A 77 -10.00 3.47 12.74
CA GLY A 77 -10.13 4.64 13.62
C GLY A 77 -11.35 5.49 13.22
N ILE A 78 -11.13 6.79 13.10
CA ILE A 78 -12.13 7.71 12.53
C ILE A 78 -12.43 7.33 11.10
N ASP A 79 -11.39 6.95 10.35
CA ASP A 79 -11.45 6.48 8.98
C ASP A 79 -10.40 5.38 8.74
N HIS A 80 -10.26 4.91 7.49
CA HIS A 80 -9.20 4.00 7.08
C HIS A 80 -7.84 4.72 7.01
N PRO A 81 -6.71 3.99 7.14
CA PRO A 81 -5.39 4.57 6.99
C PRO A 81 -5.13 5.06 5.55
N GLU A 82 -4.54 6.23 5.43
CA GLU A 82 -4.12 6.83 4.16
C GLU A 82 -2.59 6.79 4.03
N MET A 83 -2.03 5.58 4.05
CA MET A 83 -0.57 5.34 4.13
C MET A 83 0.20 5.91 2.94
N GLY A 84 -0.43 6.01 1.76
CA GLY A 84 0.18 6.57 0.57
C GLY A 84 0.44 8.07 0.65
N HIS A 85 -0.24 8.77 1.54
CA HIS A 85 -0.06 10.22 1.70
C HIS A 85 0.97 10.61 2.76
N LEU A 86 1.76 9.64 3.25
CA LEU A 86 2.88 9.93 4.15
C LEU A 86 3.91 10.83 3.46
N PRO A 87 4.42 11.87 4.15
CA PRO A 87 5.58 12.60 3.68
C PRO A 87 6.82 11.72 3.73
N VAL A 88 7.64 11.78 2.71
CA VAL A 88 8.88 11.00 2.61
C VAL A 88 10.07 11.92 2.37
N ARG A 89 11.26 11.46 2.78
CA ARG A 89 12.50 12.19 2.48
C ARG A 89 12.86 12.00 1.02
N ARG A 90 13.02 13.09 0.31
CA ARG A 90 13.43 13.06 -1.09
C ARG A 90 14.87 12.58 -1.25
N VAL A 91 15.11 11.84 -2.32
CA VAL A 91 16.48 11.51 -2.75
C VAL A 91 17.14 12.79 -3.26
N ALA A 92 18.39 13.00 -2.91
CA ALA A 92 19.13 14.14 -3.41
C ALA A 92 19.25 14.09 -4.95
N GLY A 93 18.85 15.17 -5.62
CA GLY A 93 18.83 15.24 -7.08
C GLY A 93 17.53 14.71 -7.72
N ASP A 94 16.58 14.23 -6.97
CA ASP A 94 15.24 13.94 -7.51
C ASP A 94 14.38 15.22 -7.51
N ASP A 95 14.31 15.88 -8.65
CA ASP A 95 13.59 17.14 -8.85
C ASP A 95 12.14 16.96 -9.32
N TYR A 96 11.66 15.73 -9.42
CA TYR A 96 10.27 15.46 -9.83
C TYR A 96 9.28 16.07 -8.84
N PRO A 97 8.33 16.93 -9.27
CA PRO A 97 7.46 17.67 -8.35
C PRO A 97 6.45 16.79 -7.59
N GLY A 98 6.22 15.56 -8.05
CA GLY A 98 5.14 14.71 -7.56
C GLY A 98 3.82 14.96 -8.26
N CYS A 99 2.96 13.95 -8.35
CA CYS A 99 1.67 14.01 -9.05
C CYS A 99 0.45 13.97 -8.12
N CYS A 100 0.63 13.93 -6.80
CA CYS A 100 -0.51 13.94 -5.88
C CYS A 100 -1.23 15.28 -5.92
N PRO A 101 -2.57 15.31 -6.19
CA PRO A 101 -3.31 16.57 -6.31
C PRO A 101 -3.47 17.32 -4.98
N PHE A 102 -3.17 16.67 -3.84
CA PHE A 102 -3.32 17.26 -2.51
C PHE A 102 -1.99 17.70 -1.91
N HIS A 103 -0.93 16.89 -2.07
CA HIS A 103 0.33 17.06 -1.38
C HIS A 103 1.53 17.21 -2.33
N GLY A 104 1.34 17.06 -3.65
CA GLY A 104 2.44 17.05 -4.61
C GLY A 104 3.32 15.81 -4.39
N ASP A 105 4.31 15.92 -3.51
CA ASP A 105 5.41 14.99 -3.31
C ASP A 105 5.28 14.06 -2.07
N CYS A 106 4.06 13.73 -1.66
CA CYS A 106 3.87 12.61 -0.73
C CYS A 106 4.29 11.28 -1.39
N LEU A 107 4.35 10.19 -0.63
CA LEU A 107 4.75 8.89 -1.13
C LEU A 107 3.99 8.46 -2.41
N GLU A 108 2.66 8.60 -2.42
CA GLU A 108 1.83 8.31 -3.59
C GLU A 108 2.20 9.20 -4.78
N GLY A 109 2.40 10.49 -4.54
CA GLY A 109 2.80 11.45 -5.56
C GLY A 109 4.17 11.17 -6.18
N LEU A 110 5.05 10.43 -5.49
CA LEU A 110 6.39 10.11 -5.94
C LEU A 110 6.57 8.70 -6.48
N ALA A 111 5.76 7.72 -6.00
CA ALA A 111 6.03 6.30 -6.21
C ALA A 111 4.82 5.49 -6.70
N SER A 112 3.67 6.10 -6.98
CA SER A 112 2.53 5.42 -7.60
C SER A 112 2.74 5.15 -9.09
N GLY A 113 1.89 4.30 -9.69
CA GLY A 113 1.92 4.04 -11.13
C GLY A 113 1.84 5.30 -11.99
N PRO A 114 0.91 6.24 -11.73
CA PRO A 114 0.89 7.55 -12.39
C PRO A 114 2.18 8.34 -12.26
N ALA A 115 2.81 8.37 -11.08
CA ALA A 115 4.08 9.03 -10.86
C ALA A 115 5.21 8.42 -11.71
N ILE A 116 5.25 7.11 -11.79
CA ILE A 116 6.23 6.35 -12.59
C ILE A 116 6.02 6.64 -14.09
N LEU A 117 4.78 6.59 -14.54
CA LEU A 117 4.43 6.87 -15.93
C LEU A 117 4.75 8.32 -16.32
N ASP A 118 4.49 9.28 -15.44
CA ASP A 118 4.77 10.70 -15.66
C ASP A 118 6.28 10.98 -15.72
N ARG A 119 7.08 10.28 -14.89
CA ARG A 119 8.54 10.39 -14.88
C ARG A 119 9.21 9.83 -16.13
N TRP A 120 8.80 8.63 -16.55
CA TRP A 120 9.54 7.82 -17.53
C TRP A 120 8.75 7.38 -18.76
N GLY A 121 7.47 7.69 -18.83
CA GLY A 121 6.62 7.37 -19.97
C GLY A 121 6.25 5.88 -20.11
N ALA A 122 6.61 5.06 -19.11
CA ALA A 122 6.33 3.62 -19.12
C ALA A 122 6.15 3.08 -17.69
N ASP A 123 5.51 1.92 -17.56
CA ASP A 123 5.40 1.20 -16.29
C ASP A 123 6.78 0.70 -15.82
N LEU A 124 6.97 0.60 -14.50
CA LEU A 124 8.24 0.20 -13.91
C LEU A 124 8.72 -1.18 -14.41
N SER A 125 7.81 -2.12 -14.63
CA SER A 125 8.12 -3.44 -15.17
C SER A 125 8.61 -3.40 -16.64
N ALA A 126 8.14 -2.42 -17.42
CA ALA A 126 8.55 -2.24 -18.82
C ALA A 126 9.91 -1.52 -18.94
N LEU A 127 10.31 -0.75 -17.94
CA LEU A 127 11.62 -0.08 -17.91
C LEU A 127 12.79 -1.05 -17.73
N GLY A 128 12.53 -2.22 -17.12
CA GLY A 128 13.54 -3.25 -16.86
C GLY A 128 14.29 -3.06 -15.53
N SER A 129 14.98 -4.15 -15.12
CA SER A 129 15.64 -4.24 -13.81
C SER A 129 16.83 -3.30 -13.63
N ASP A 130 17.45 -2.87 -14.71
CA ASP A 130 18.66 -2.02 -14.69
C ASP A 130 18.34 -0.52 -14.77
N HIS A 131 17.05 -0.17 -14.87
CA HIS A 131 16.63 1.22 -14.97
C HIS A 131 16.74 1.93 -13.61
N GLU A 132 17.24 3.16 -13.63
CA GLU A 132 17.42 4.00 -12.43
C GLU A 132 16.14 4.24 -11.61
N GLY A 133 14.99 4.11 -12.22
CA GLY A 133 13.68 4.21 -11.57
C GLY A 133 13.47 3.13 -10.51
N LEU A 134 14.02 1.93 -10.72
CA LEU A 134 13.80 0.82 -9.78
C LEU A 134 14.36 1.11 -8.38
N PRO A 135 15.65 1.47 -8.21
CA PRO A 135 16.18 1.82 -6.88
C PRO A 135 15.57 3.10 -6.31
N LEU A 136 15.17 4.07 -7.13
CA LEU A 136 14.52 5.28 -6.68
C LEU A 136 13.15 4.99 -6.06
N ILE A 137 12.32 4.22 -6.74
CA ILE A 137 11.00 3.81 -6.24
C ILE A 137 11.15 2.91 -5.00
N ALA A 138 12.11 1.98 -5.02
CA ALA A 138 12.40 1.14 -3.86
C ALA A 138 12.81 1.97 -2.63
N HIS A 139 13.57 3.03 -2.82
CA HIS A 139 13.95 3.95 -1.72
C HIS A 139 12.72 4.62 -1.07
N TYR A 140 11.79 5.13 -1.86
CA TYR A 140 10.57 5.74 -1.33
C TYR A 140 9.66 4.72 -0.64
N LEU A 141 9.46 3.55 -1.25
CA LEU A 141 8.66 2.47 -0.67
C LEU A 141 9.31 1.85 0.57
N GLY A 142 10.64 1.81 0.62
CA GLY A 142 11.40 1.42 1.80
C GLY A 142 11.10 2.31 3.01
N GLN A 143 10.92 3.62 2.81
CA GLN A 143 10.52 4.54 3.89
C GLN A 143 9.12 4.23 4.43
N LEU A 144 8.18 3.81 3.57
CA LEU A 144 6.88 3.33 4.03
C LEU A 144 7.04 2.12 4.94
N VAL A 145 7.79 1.10 4.48
CA VAL A 145 8.03 -0.14 5.26
C VAL A 145 8.65 0.20 6.61
N VAL A 146 9.65 1.08 6.65
CA VAL A 146 10.29 1.55 7.89
C VAL A 146 9.27 2.23 8.81
N SER A 147 8.47 3.16 8.27
CA SER A 147 7.45 3.88 9.03
C SER A 147 6.41 2.93 9.64
N LEU A 148 5.90 1.99 8.84
CA LEU A 148 4.95 0.98 9.31
C LEU A 148 5.57 0.08 10.38
N THR A 149 6.82 -0.31 10.20
CA THR A 149 7.55 -1.15 11.16
C THR A 149 7.73 -0.44 12.50
N LEU A 150 8.16 0.81 12.48
CA LEU A 150 8.42 1.58 13.70
C LEU A 150 7.15 1.97 14.46
N VAL A 151 6.05 2.25 13.73
CA VAL A 151 4.80 2.74 14.34
C VAL A 151 3.86 1.61 14.73
N MET A 152 3.76 0.58 13.89
CA MET A 152 2.76 -0.48 14.01
C MET A 152 3.31 -1.79 14.57
N ALA A 153 4.64 -1.98 14.52
CA ALA A 153 5.29 -3.23 14.89
C ALA A 153 4.59 -4.47 14.29
N PRO A 154 4.42 -4.54 12.97
CA PRO A 154 3.65 -5.61 12.34
C PRO A 154 4.39 -6.95 12.38
N ARG A 155 3.63 -8.03 12.36
CA ARG A 155 4.18 -9.37 12.16
C ARG A 155 4.46 -9.66 10.68
N LYS A 156 3.71 -9.02 9.78
CA LYS A 156 3.82 -9.21 8.34
C LYS A 156 3.38 -7.95 7.60
N ILE A 157 4.14 -7.58 6.57
CA ILE A 157 3.76 -6.58 5.57
C ILE A 157 3.66 -7.29 4.23
N ILE A 158 2.53 -7.15 3.57
CA ILE A 158 2.27 -7.74 2.26
C ILE A 158 2.12 -6.61 1.26
N ILE A 159 2.88 -6.67 0.19
CA ILE A 159 2.87 -5.66 -0.86
C ILE A 159 2.29 -6.27 -2.12
N GLY A 160 1.24 -5.64 -2.64
CA GLY A 160 0.56 -6.01 -3.88
C GLY A 160 0.38 -4.80 -4.80
N GLY A 161 -0.42 -4.98 -5.85
CA GLY A 161 -0.67 -3.96 -6.87
C GLY A 161 0.27 -4.05 -8.07
N GLY A 162 -0.07 -3.36 -9.16
CA GLY A 162 0.63 -3.48 -10.44
C GLY A 162 2.10 -3.08 -10.39
N VAL A 163 2.44 -2.02 -9.64
CA VAL A 163 3.82 -1.55 -9.52
C VAL A 163 4.72 -2.58 -8.82
N SER A 164 4.17 -3.30 -7.83
CA SER A 164 4.93 -4.33 -7.08
C SER A 164 5.36 -5.52 -7.94
N GLN A 165 4.76 -5.69 -9.13
CA GLN A 165 5.09 -6.77 -10.06
C GLN A 165 6.39 -6.51 -10.84
N ALA A 166 6.99 -5.31 -10.72
CA ALA A 166 8.26 -5.02 -11.37
C ALA A 166 9.36 -5.95 -10.83
N PRO A 167 10.07 -6.67 -11.70
CA PRO A 167 11.10 -7.63 -11.29
C PRO A 167 12.19 -6.98 -10.42
N GLY A 168 12.49 -7.58 -9.28
CA GLY A 168 13.50 -7.11 -8.35
C GLY A 168 13.08 -5.97 -7.41
N LEU A 169 11.90 -5.37 -7.61
CA LEU A 169 11.47 -4.24 -6.78
C LEU A 169 11.35 -4.61 -5.30
N ILE A 170 10.75 -5.75 -5.00
CA ILE A 170 10.55 -6.16 -3.60
C ILE A 170 11.86 -6.42 -2.88
N ASP A 171 12.81 -7.08 -3.54
CA ASP A 171 14.14 -7.32 -2.96
C ASP A 171 14.84 -6.00 -2.67
N GLN A 172 14.71 -5.02 -3.58
CA GLN A 172 15.27 -3.68 -3.36
C GLN A 172 14.54 -2.90 -2.24
N ILE A 173 13.21 -3.03 -2.12
CA ILE A 173 12.46 -2.45 -0.99
C ILE A 173 12.93 -3.05 0.33
N GLN A 174 13.15 -4.36 0.40
CA GLN A 174 13.67 -5.04 1.58
C GLN A 174 15.05 -4.52 1.95
N GLN A 175 15.98 -4.51 1.01
CA GLN A 175 17.34 -4.00 1.20
C GLN A 175 17.34 -2.55 1.69
N GLU A 176 16.49 -1.73 1.08
CA GLU A 176 16.39 -0.31 1.43
C GLU A 176 15.77 -0.11 2.82
N ALA A 177 14.75 -0.88 3.18
CA ALA A 177 14.18 -0.87 4.52
C ALA A 177 15.21 -1.30 5.58
N HIS A 178 15.98 -2.34 5.34
CA HIS A 178 17.10 -2.76 6.21
C HIS A 178 18.12 -1.65 6.40
N ARG A 179 18.55 -1.04 5.30
CA ARG A 179 19.51 0.06 5.32
C ARG A 179 19.00 1.25 6.15
N GLN A 180 17.74 1.61 5.97
CA GLN A 180 17.12 2.76 6.65
C GLN A 180 16.81 2.47 8.13
N LEU A 181 16.48 1.25 8.51
CA LEU A 181 16.32 0.85 9.91
C LEU A 181 17.63 0.82 10.68
N GLY A 182 18.78 0.72 9.99
CA GLY A 182 20.10 0.87 10.59
C GLY A 182 20.40 -0.12 11.70
N ARG A 183 19.83 -1.33 11.67
CA ARG A 183 19.93 -2.37 12.71
C ARG A 183 19.40 -1.93 14.09
N TYR A 184 18.60 -0.89 14.15
CA TYR A 184 18.03 -0.40 15.41
C TYR A 184 17.13 -1.42 16.10
N LEU A 185 16.43 -2.23 15.33
CA LEU A 185 15.51 -3.24 15.82
C LEU A 185 16.09 -4.65 15.59
N SER A 186 16.84 -5.17 16.56
CA SER A 186 17.50 -6.49 16.46
C SER A 186 16.55 -7.65 16.18
N ARG A 187 15.27 -7.56 16.62
CA ARG A 187 14.24 -8.58 16.33
C ARG A 187 13.80 -8.60 14.86
N TYR A 188 14.13 -7.57 14.11
CA TYR A 188 13.85 -7.46 12.67
C TYR A 188 15.11 -7.68 11.81
N ASP A 189 16.21 -8.20 12.40
CA ASP A 189 17.34 -8.70 11.61
C ASP A 189 16.93 -9.87 10.69
N GLU A 190 15.76 -10.48 10.97
CA GLU A 190 15.06 -11.47 10.13
C GLU A 190 13.98 -10.80 9.24
N LEU A 191 14.23 -9.59 8.75
CA LEU A 191 13.26 -8.84 7.91
C LEU A 191 12.83 -9.60 6.64
N ASP A 192 13.64 -10.53 6.16
CA ASP A 192 13.26 -11.40 5.03
C ASP A 192 11.97 -12.20 5.29
N SER A 193 11.64 -12.43 6.57
CA SER A 193 10.38 -13.05 6.97
C SER A 193 9.23 -12.03 7.17
N LEU A 194 9.54 -10.73 7.36
CA LEU A 194 8.56 -9.69 7.66
C LEU A 194 7.83 -9.23 6.40
N ILE A 195 8.56 -9.00 5.31
CA ILE A 195 8.00 -8.52 4.06
C ILE A 195 7.73 -9.69 3.13
N SER A 196 6.57 -9.73 2.52
CA SER A 196 6.23 -10.71 1.48
C SER A 196 5.48 -10.02 0.36
N LEU A 197 5.75 -10.50 -0.86
CA LEU A 197 4.94 -10.21 -2.01
C LEU A 197 3.72 -11.11 -2.06
N VAL A 198 2.59 -10.56 -2.45
CA VAL A 198 1.53 -11.35 -3.05
C VAL A 198 1.86 -11.50 -4.53
N GLN A 199 2.29 -12.68 -4.91
CA GLN A 199 2.37 -13.05 -6.32
C GLN A 199 1.02 -13.65 -6.71
N GLY A 200 0.26 -12.92 -7.48
CA GLY A 200 -0.98 -13.39 -8.04
C GLY A 200 -1.79 -12.26 -8.68
N PRO A 201 -2.61 -12.58 -9.68
CA PRO A 201 -3.56 -11.60 -10.20
C PRO A 201 -4.53 -11.19 -9.07
N MET A 202 -4.72 -9.88 -8.92
CA MET A 202 -5.87 -9.36 -8.22
C MET A 202 -7.14 -9.63 -9.04
#